data_c4c9d4d69fa1a8fbc7fd27fd50bfc5d9
#
_entry.id   c4c9d4d69fa1a8fbc7fd27fd50bfc5d9
#
_cell.length_a   1.000
_cell.length_b   1.000
_cell.length_c   1.000
_cell.angle_alpha   90.00
_cell.angle_beta   90.00
_cell.angle_gamma   90.00
#
_symmetry.space_group_name_H-M   'P 1'
#
loop_
_entity.id
_entity.type
_entity.pdbx_description
1 polymer ?
#
loop_
_entity_poly.entity_id
_entity_poly.type
_entity_poly.pdbx_seq_one_letter_code
_entity_poly.pdbx_strand_id
1 'polypeptide(L)'
;MTIKKIQFQGKEIVLVGTAHISRASIDLVEKTIAEEKPNIIAVELDEMRLRQLVEGQHYENMNISELIQKGQAGLVLLNLFLANMQKRLGENVGVKPGEEMLVAVKAAQQNKIPILLADRDLKITFQRALASLSIIEKLK
;
A
#
# COMPACT_ATOMS: atom_id res chain seq x y z
N MET A 1 1.65 10.67 -14.21
CA MET A 1 0.40 10.05 -13.77
C MET A 1 -0.40 9.68 -14.99
N THR A 2 -1.00 8.52 -15.01
CA THR A 2 -1.62 7.95 -16.21
C THR A 2 -2.95 7.32 -15.86
N ILE A 3 -4.00 7.61 -16.63
CA ILE A 3 -5.26 6.87 -16.60
C ILE A 3 -5.33 6.01 -17.84
N LYS A 4 -5.65 4.71 -17.67
CA LYS A 4 -5.86 3.79 -18.78
C LYS A 4 -7.17 3.04 -18.58
N LYS A 5 -8.03 3.06 -19.60
CA LYS A 5 -9.29 2.30 -19.62
C LYS A 5 -9.09 1.02 -20.42
N ILE A 6 -9.55 -0.10 -19.87
CA ILE A 6 -9.43 -1.43 -20.48
C ILE A 6 -10.79 -2.09 -20.42
N GLN A 7 -11.20 -2.72 -21.55
CA GLN A 7 -12.38 -3.58 -21.59
C GLN A 7 -11.94 -5.03 -21.38
N PHE A 8 -12.46 -5.70 -20.36
CA PHE A 8 -12.14 -7.09 -20.07
C PHE A 8 -13.38 -7.87 -19.64
N GLN A 9 -13.73 -8.90 -20.37
CA GLN A 9 -14.90 -9.76 -20.10
C GLN A 9 -16.21 -8.99 -19.85
N GLY A 10 -16.48 -7.97 -20.68
CA GLY A 10 -17.69 -7.14 -20.57
C GLY A 10 -17.68 -6.13 -19.42
N LYS A 11 -16.54 -5.98 -18.73
CA LYS A 11 -16.32 -4.99 -17.65
C LYS A 11 -15.35 -3.93 -18.12
N GLU A 12 -15.60 -2.67 -17.70
CA GLU A 12 -14.64 -1.60 -17.86
C GLU A 12 -13.74 -1.53 -16.62
N ILE A 13 -12.43 -1.53 -16.85
CA ILE A 13 -11.41 -1.39 -15.82
C ILE A 13 -10.69 -0.07 -16.05
N VAL A 14 -10.70 0.82 -15.06
CA VAL A 14 -9.97 2.08 -15.08
C VAL A 14 -8.73 1.93 -14.20
N LEU A 15 -7.55 1.93 -14.82
CA LEU A 15 -6.27 1.88 -14.14
C LEU A 15 -5.76 3.31 -13.90
N VAL A 16 -5.46 3.63 -12.65
CA VAL A 16 -4.92 4.93 -12.24
C VAL A 16 -3.49 4.71 -11.75
N GLY A 17 -2.51 5.19 -12.52
CA GLY A 17 -1.10 5.17 -12.13
C GLY A 17 -0.76 6.40 -11.29
N THR A 18 -0.34 6.18 -10.04
CA THR A 18 -0.01 7.24 -9.08
C THR A 18 1.48 7.29 -8.76
N ALA A 19 1.96 8.44 -8.30
CA ALA A 19 3.22 8.57 -7.60
C ALA A 19 2.90 8.70 -6.11
N HIS A 20 3.23 7.68 -5.32
CA HIS A 20 2.78 7.47 -3.94
C HIS A 20 3.08 8.58 -2.91
N ILE A 21 3.64 9.70 -3.34
CA ILE A 21 4.01 10.87 -2.53
C ILE A 21 3.64 12.19 -3.21
N SER A 22 2.58 12.21 -4.02
CA SER A 22 2.22 13.38 -4.83
C SER A 22 0.79 13.85 -4.57
N ARG A 23 0.62 15.14 -4.29
CA ARG A 23 -0.71 15.77 -4.15
C ARG A 23 -1.56 15.57 -5.41
N ALA A 24 -0.93 15.73 -6.57
CA ALA A 24 -1.62 15.50 -7.84
C ALA A 24 -2.11 14.05 -8.03
N SER A 25 -1.51 13.05 -7.35
CA SER A 25 -2.03 11.68 -7.32
C SER A 25 -3.33 11.58 -6.52
N ILE A 26 -3.41 12.29 -5.40
CA ILE A 26 -4.61 12.36 -4.55
C ILE A 26 -5.75 12.96 -5.36
N ASP A 27 -5.52 14.15 -5.94
CA ASP A 27 -6.51 14.86 -6.74
C ASP A 27 -6.99 14.02 -7.94
N LEU A 28 -6.06 13.29 -8.59
CA LEU A 28 -6.37 12.40 -9.70
C LEU A 28 -7.27 11.23 -9.27
N VAL A 29 -6.99 10.61 -8.12
CA VAL A 29 -7.79 9.50 -7.58
C VAL A 29 -9.19 9.98 -7.21
N GLU A 30 -9.32 11.09 -6.49
CA GLU A 30 -10.61 11.68 -6.12
C GLU A 30 -11.45 12.00 -7.36
N LYS A 31 -10.86 12.70 -8.33
CA LYS A 31 -11.51 13.06 -9.57
C LYS A 31 -11.97 11.82 -10.33
N THR A 32 -11.10 10.81 -10.48
CA THR A 32 -11.43 9.59 -11.22
C THR A 32 -12.59 8.83 -10.57
N ILE A 33 -12.60 8.70 -9.25
CA ILE A 33 -13.70 8.03 -8.53
C ILE A 33 -15.02 8.80 -8.71
N ALA A 34 -14.99 10.12 -8.64
CA ALA A 34 -16.16 10.96 -8.81
C ALA A 34 -16.75 10.90 -10.23
N GLU A 35 -15.88 10.88 -11.26
CA GLU A 35 -16.27 10.85 -12.67
C GLU A 35 -16.73 9.45 -13.11
N GLU A 36 -15.98 8.41 -12.78
CA GLU A 36 -16.22 7.05 -13.26
C GLU A 36 -17.26 6.28 -12.44
N LYS A 37 -17.53 6.69 -11.19
CA LYS A 37 -18.51 6.07 -10.28
C LYS A 37 -18.38 4.54 -10.27
N PRO A 38 -17.23 3.99 -9.91
CA PRO A 38 -16.95 2.57 -10.04
C PRO A 38 -17.85 1.72 -9.11
N ASN A 39 -18.14 0.50 -9.50
CA ASN A 39 -18.85 -0.47 -8.67
C ASN A 39 -17.94 -1.16 -7.64
N ILE A 40 -16.63 -1.16 -7.89
CA ILE A 40 -15.58 -1.73 -7.01
C ILE A 40 -14.36 -0.83 -7.12
N ILE A 41 -13.69 -0.57 -6.00
CA ILE A 41 -12.40 0.12 -5.97
C ILE A 41 -11.34 -0.89 -5.53
N ALA A 42 -10.35 -1.12 -6.40
CA ALA A 42 -9.17 -1.92 -6.07
C ALA A 42 -8.03 -1.00 -5.63
N VAL A 43 -7.40 -1.33 -4.51
CA VAL A 43 -6.24 -0.61 -3.96
C VAL A 43 -5.05 -1.54 -3.80
N GLU A 44 -3.84 -1.04 -4.04
CA GLU A 44 -2.59 -1.79 -3.92
C GLU A 44 -2.14 -1.87 -2.45
N LEU A 45 -3.03 -2.41 -1.62
CA LEU A 45 -2.84 -2.65 -0.20
C LEU A 45 -3.14 -4.10 0.13
N ASP A 46 -2.41 -4.65 1.11
CA ASP A 46 -2.81 -5.83 1.84
C ASP A 46 -3.64 -5.45 3.08
N GLU A 47 -4.21 -6.44 3.76
CA GLU A 47 -5.09 -6.21 4.92
C GLU A 47 -4.35 -5.50 6.08
N MET A 48 -3.08 -5.83 6.29
CA MET A 48 -2.29 -5.24 7.36
C MET A 48 -2.00 -3.76 7.10
N ARG A 49 -1.61 -3.42 5.86
CA ARG A 49 -1.38 -2.03 5.44
C ARG A 49 -2.66 -1.21 5.45
N LEU A 50 -3.79 -1.80 5.04
CA LEU A 50 -5.08 -1.13 5.11
C LEU A 50 -5.42 -0.73 6.55
N ARG A 51 -5.28 -1.66 7.50
CA ARG A 51 -5.50 -1.38 8.94
C ARG A 51 -4.59 -0.26 9.43
N GLN A 52 -3.31 -0.31 9.10
CA GLN A 52 -2.33 0.73 9.47
C GLN A 52 -2.68 2.11 8.91
N LEU A 53 -3.19 2.19 7.69
CA LEU A 53 -3.59 3.44 7.06
C LEU A 53 -4.88 4.02 7.67
N VAL A 54 -5.84 3.16 8.02
CA VAL A 54 -7.15 3.58 8.57
C VAL A 54 -7.06 3.92 10.05
N GLU A 55 -6.34 3.11 10.83
CA GLU A 55 -6.24 3.27 12.29
C GLU A 55 -5.20 4.33 12.69
N GLY A 56 -4.44 4.85 11.73
CA GLY A 56 -3.27 5.68 12.00
C GLY A 56 -2.12 4.82 12.56
N GLN A 57 -0.90 5.32 12.42
CA GLN A 57 0.28 4.58 12.86
C GLN A 57 0.32 4.43 14.39
N HIS A 58 -0.33 3.42 14.92
CA HIS A 58 -0.05 2.91 16.26
C HIS A 58 1.13 1.91 16.23
N TYR A 59 2.23 2.31 15.55
CA TYR A 59 3.50 1.59 15.71
C TYR A 59 4.15 1.81 17.09
N GLU A 60 3.63 2.76 17.88
CA GLU A 60 4.18 3.07 19.20
C GLU A 60 4.00 1.93 20.23
N ASN A 61 3.15 0.95 19.97
CA ASN A 61 2.90 -0.18 20.88
C ASN A 61 3.26 -1.56 20.34
N MET A 62 3.98 -1.66 19.21
CA MET A 62 4.52 -2.96 18.84
C MET A 62 5.69 -3.31 19.75
N ASN A 63 5.54 -4.38 20.51
CA ASN A 63 6.58 -4.89 21.38
C ASN A 63 7.74 -5.41 20.52
N ILE A 64 8.68 -4.53 20.16
CA ILE A 64 9.84 -4.80 19.31
C ILE A 64 10.61 -6.01 19.83
N SER A 65 10.62 -6.21 21.16
CA SER A 65 11.26 -7.35 21.79
C SER A 65 10.60 -8.70 21.42
N GLU A 66 9.27 -8.77 21.26
CA GLU A 66 8.60 -10.01 20.81
C GLU A 66 8.92 -10.35 19.35
N LEU A 67 9.02 -9.35 18.50
CA LEU A 67 9.37 -9.54 17.08
C LEU A 67 10.82 -10.00 16.91
N ILE A 68 11.72 -9.47 17.73
CA ILE A 68 13.12 -9.89 17.77
C ILE A 68 13.23 -11.35 18.25
N GLN A 69 12.48 -11.72 19.30
CA GLN A 69 12.45 -13.09 19.82
C GLN A 69 11.89 -14.11 18.79
N LYS A 70 10.98 -13.68 17.92
CA LYS A 70 10.46 -14.51 16.82
C LYS A 70 11.37 -14.58 15.59
N GLY A 71 12.61 -14.08 15.67
CA GLY A 71 13.57 -14.11 14.56
C GLY A 71 13.24 -13.17 13.40
N GLN A 72 12.35 -12.21 13.59
CA GLN A 72 11.87 -11.28 12.54
C GLN A 72 12.54 -9.90 12.62
N ALA A 73 13.61 -9.76 13.40
CA ALA A 73 14.31 -8.51 13.63
C ALA A 73 14.77 -7.82 12.33
N GLY A 74 15.30 -8.58 11.37
CA GLY A 74 15.75 -8.04 10.08
C GLY A 74 14.60 -7.46 9.24
N LEU A 75 13.43 -8.10 9.27
CA LEU A 75 12.21 -7.61 8.59
C LEU A 75 11.68 -6.32 9.23
N VAL A 76 11.70 -6.24 10.55
CA VAL A 76 11.27 -5.05 11.28
C VAL A 76 12.22 -3.89 10.97
N LEU A 77 13.52 -4.11 11.01
CA LEU A 77 14.53 -3.09 10.69
C LEU A 77 14.40 -2.60 9.24
N LEU A 78 14.21 -3.51 8.28
CA LEU A 78 14.00 -3.15 6.88
C LEU A 78 12.71 -2.33 6.70
N ASN A 79 11.61 -2.73 7.32
CA ASN A 79 10.35 -1.99 7.26
C ASN A 79 10.47 -0.60 7.90
N LEU A 80 11.13 -0.48 9.06
CA LEU A 80 11.39 0.81 9.71
C LEU A 80 12.29 1.70 8.85
N PHE A 81 13.31 1.15 8.22
CA PHE A 81 14.19 1.88 7.32
C PHE A 81 13.42 2.41 6.09
N LEU A 82 12.64 1.55 5.43
CA LEU A 82 11.83 1.93 4.27
C LEU A 82 10.74 2.95 4.65
N ALA A 83 10.06 2.77 5.78
CA ALA A 83 9.06 3.71 6.28
C ALA A 83 9.69 5.08 6.59
N ASN A 84 10.89 5.10 7.18
CA ASN A 84 11.60 6.33 7.49
C ASN A 84 12.10 7.05 6.22
N MET A 85 12.59 6.32 5.22
CA MET A 85 12.90 6.88 3.90
C MET A 85 11.67 7.48 3.22
N GLN A 86 10.55 6.74 3.18
CA GLN A 86 9.30 7.23 2.59
C GLN A 86 8.77 8.46 3.32
N LYS A 87 8.85 8.48 4.67
CA LYS A 87 8.47 9.65 5.47
C LYS A 87 9.29 10.88 5.12
N ARG A 88 10.62 10.75 5.05
CA ARG A 88 11.51 11.87 4.68
C ARG A 88 11.24 12.40 3.27
N LEU A 89 10.95 11.51 2.31
CA LEU A 89 10.57 11.91 0.96
C LEU A 89 9.21 12.60 0.95
N GLY A 90 8.23 12.10 1.73
CA GLY A 90 6.89 12.68 1.85
C GLY A 90 6.88 14.06 2.54
N GLU A 91 7.71 14.26 3.56
CA GLU A 91 7.84 15.56 4.25
C GLU A 91 8.29 16.69 3.32
N ASN A 92 9.16 16.37 2.35
CA ASN A 92 9.60 17.36 1.35
C ASN A 92 8.51 17.72 0.32
N VAL A 93 7.49 16.90 0.16
CA VAL A 93 6.39 17.10 -0.82
C VAL A 93 5.07 17.46 -0.14
N GLY A 94 5.00 17.41 1.20
CA GLY A 94 3.81 17.73 1.99
C GLY A 94 2.68 16.70 1.88
N VAL A 95 2.99 15.48 1.44
CA VAL A 95 2.04 14.35 1.27
C VAL A 95 2.59 13.13 1.98
N LYS A 96 1.75 12.46 2.77
CA LYS A 96 2.14 11.21 3.45
C LYS A 96 2.11 10.04 2.45
N PRO A 97 3.06 9.09 2.54
CA PRO A 97 3.03 7.87 1.73
C PRO A 97 1.72 7.10 1.91
N GLY A 98 1.07 6.72 0.79
CA GLY A 98 -0.20 6.01 0.81
C GLY A 98 -1.44 6.88 1.04
N GLU A 99 -1.30 8.19 1.08
CA GLU A 99 -2.43 9.11 1.28
C GLU A 99 -3.45 9.02 0.14
N GLU A 100 -3.01 8.78 -1.10
CA GLU A 100 -3.88 8.53 -2.24
C GLU A 100 -4.72 7.25 -2.10
N MET A 101 -4.14 6.21 -1.49
CA MET A 101 -4.85 4.96 -1.20
C MET A 101 -5.86 5.16 -0.07
N LEU A 102 -5.49 5.94 0.96
CA LEU A 102 -6.40 6.31 2.05
C LEU A 102 -7.59 7.10 1.53
N VAL A 103 -7.37 8.01 0.60
CA VAL A 103 -8.44 8.77 -0.07
C VAL A 103 -9.36 7.84 -0.85
N ALA A 104 -8.83 6.89 -1.62
CA ALA A 104 -9.63 5.88 -2.32
C ALA A 104 -10.46 5.03 -1.36
N VAL A 105 -9.87 4.60 -0.23
CA VAL A 105 -10.57 3.84 0.82
C VAL A 105 -11.69 4.65 1.45
N LYS A 106 -11.45 5.91 1.81
CA LYS A 106 -12.47 6.81 2.37
C LYS A 106 -13.60 7.06 1.39
N ALA A 107 -13.29 7.31 0.13
CA ALA A 107 -14.30 7.50 -0.92
C ALA A 107 -15.16 6.23 -1.11
N ALA A 108 -14.55 5.05 -1.07
CA ALA A 108 -15.26 3.79 -1.13
C ALA A 108 -16.23 3.62 0.06
N GLN A 109 -15.76 3.89 1.29
CA GLN A 109 -16.60 3.81 2.50
C GLN A 109 -17.77 4.78 2.46
N GLN A 110 -17.52 6.04 2.09
CA GLN A 110 -18.55 7.09 2.00
C GLN A 110 -19.66 6.76 0.99
N ASN A 111 -19.25 6.17 -0.15
CA ASN A 111 -20.17 5.81 -1.23
C ASN A 111 -20.67 4.36 -1.15
N LYS A 112 -20.31 3.61 -0.09
CA LYS A 112 -20.65 2.19 0.10
C LYS A 112 -20.20 1.30 -1.07
N ILE A 113 -19.06 1.63 -1.66
CA ILE A 113 -18.45 0.88 -2.75
C ILE A 113 -17.55 -0.21 -2.14
N PRO A 114 -17.65 -1.47 -2.58
CA PRO A 114 -16.77 -2.54 -2.15
C PRO A 114 -15.30 -2.23 -2.45
N ILE A 115 -14.40 -2.58 -1.51
CA ILE A 115 -12.95 -2.45 -1.67
C ILE A 115 -12.36 -3.82 -1.96
N LEU A 116 -11.52 -3.89 -2.99
CA LEU A 116 -10.70 -5.06 -3.30
C LEU A 116 -9.24 -4.75 -2.95
N LEU A 117 -8.64 -5.56 -2.09
CA LEU A 117 -7.22 -5.48 -1.78
C LEU A 117 -6.45 -6.25 -2.86
N ALA A 118 -5.66 -5.52 -3.65
CA ALA A 118 -4.99 -6.06 -4.83
C ALA A 118 -3.50 -6.36 -4.60
N ASP A 119 -2.94 -5.99 -3.44
CA ASP A 119 -1.55 -6.33 -3.11
C ASP A 119 -1.46 -7.67 -2.39
N ARG A 120 -0.28 -8.26 -2.52
CA ARG A 120 0.04 -9.54 -1.88
C ARG A 120 0.60 -9.27 -0.49
N ASP A 121 0.21 -10.08 0.50
CA ASP A 121 0.80 -10.08 1.83
C ASP A 121 2.35 -10.09 1.73
N LEU A 122 2.97 -9.09 2.36
CA LEU A 122 4.43 -8.89 2.36
C LEU A 122 5.17 -10.13 2.86
N LYS A 123 4.57 -10.87 3.82
CA LYS A 123 5.10 -12.11 4.36
C LYS A 123 5.24 -13.19 3.30
N ILE A 124 4.24 -13.32 2.42
CA ILE A 124 4.25 -14.28 1.30
C ILE A 124 5.35 -13.90 0.29
N THR A 125 5.46 -12.62 -0.04
CA THR A 125 6.48 -12.10 -0.96
C THR A 125 7.87 -12.35 -0.42
N PHE A 126 8.10 -12.10 0.87
CA PHE A 126 9.38 -12.32 1.52
C PHE A 126 9.74 -13.81 1.64
N GLN A 127 8.79 -14.67 2.00
CA GLN A 127 9.00 -16.12 2.03
C GLN A 127 9.40 -16.67 0.67
N ARG A 128 8.78 -16.19 -0.41
CA ARG A 128 9.12 -16.59 -1.79
C ARG A 128 10.50 -16.07 -2.19
N ALA A 129 10.84 -14.83 -1.86
CA ALA A 129 12.18 -14.27 -2.10
C ALA A 129 13.26 -15.09 -1.38
N LEU A 130 13.05 -15.39 -0.09
CA LEU A 130 13.97 -16.26 0.67
C LEU A 130 14.07 -17.68 0.11
N ALA A 131 12.96 -18.24 -0.37
CA ALA A 131 12.95 -19.57 -0.98
C ALA A 131 13.71 -19.61 -2.31
N SER A 132 13.75 -18.50 -3.05
CA SER A 132 14.47 -18.39 -4.33
C SER A 132 15.96 -18.15 -4.18
N LEU A 133 16.43 -17.72 -2.99
CA LEU A 133 17.85 -17.55 -2.71
C LEU A 133 18.56 -18.90 -2.53
N SER A 134 19.73 -19.04 -3.11
CA SER A 134 20.57 -20.24 -2.88
C SER A 134 21.02 -20.31 -1.42
N ILE A 135 21.36 -21.49 -0.93
CA ILE A 135 21.85 -21.68 0.45
C ILE A 135 23.10 -20.83 0.71
N ILE A 136 23.96 -20.65 -0.29
CA ILE A 136 25.19 -19.84 -0.20
C ILE A 136 24.87 -18.35 -0.06
N GLU A 137 23.83 -17.86 -0.69
CA GLU A 137 23.38 -16.45 -0.61
C GLU A 137 22.67 -16.15 0.71
N LYS A 138 22.07 -17.16 1.36
CA LYS A 138 21.44 -17.03 2.67
C LYS A 138 22.43 -16.94 3.83
N LEU A 139 23.69 -17.38 3.63
CA LEU A 139 24.74 -17.42 4.64
C LEU A 139 25.75 -16.26 4.54
N LYS A 140 25.62 -15.38 3.54
CA LYS A 140 26.36 -14.12 3.42
C LYS A 140 25.58 -12.96 4.02
#